data_dd71996bcbf7ef7b6c876680a6b2e5c1
#
_entry.id   dd71996bcbf7ef7b6c876680a6b2e5c1
#
_cell.length_a   1.000
_cell.length_b   1.000
_cell.length_c   1.000
_cell.angle_alpha   90.00
_cell.angle_beta   90.00
_cell.angle_gamma   90.00
#
_symmetry.space_group_name_H-M   'P 1'
#
loop_
_entity.id
_entity.type
_entity.pdbx_description
1 polymer ?
#
loop_
_entity_poly.entity_id
_entity_poly.type
_entity_poly.pdbx_seq_one_letter_code
_entity_poly.pdbx_strand_id
1 'polypeptide(L)'
;MIKMKQILKLLLFLSLTVTSSCNTQNNKLSETVQSSNNKLPVLQDRVSDFENIFTSDQKENLTKIIKDFEAKTTNQIAFVSVKSIGEYENFDKFALDLSNFNGVGQKDLDNGLIIVFSKKMREIRISTGTGTEKILTNEICQKILNELILPEFREGKYYHGIESGLNALIKNWTN
;
A
#
# COMPACT_ATOMS: atom_id res chain seq x y z
N MET A 1 -21.34 -79.00 -17.46
CA MET A 1 -21.69 -79.02 -16.01
C MET A 1 -20.42 -78.78 -15.22
N ILE A 2 -20.16 -77.57 -14.88
CA ILE A 2 -18.99 -77.14 -14.07
C ILE A 2 -19.37 -77.47 -12.62
N LYS A 3 -18.60 -78.34 -11.98
CA LYS A 3 -18.92 -78.89 -10.68
C LYS A 3 -18.86 -77.78 -9.62
N MET A 4 -19.97 -77.57 -8.94
CA MET A 4 -20.23 -76.63 -7.86
C MET A 4 -19.14 -76.66 -6.74
N LYS A 5 -18.33 -77.66 -6.66
CA LYS A 5 -17.19 -77.77 -5.74
C LYS A 5 -15.98 -76.89 -6.06
N GLN A 6 -15.85 -76.39 -7.29
CA GLN A 6 -14.75 -75.56 -7.66
C GLN A 6 -15.06 -74.06 -7.36
N ILE A 7 -16.33 -73.71 -7.36
CA ILE A 7 -16.76 -72.33 -7.03
C ILE A 7 -16.61 -72.06 -5.53
N LEU A 8 -16.84 -73.10 -4.70
CA LEU A 8 -16.70 -72.97 -3.25
C LEU A 8 -15.25 -72.84 -2.78
N LYS A 9 -14.29 -73.43 -3.54
CA LYS A 9 -12.85 -73.25 -3.27
C LYS A 9 -12.31 -71.88 -3.70
N LEU A 10 -12.94 -71.24 -4.69
CA LEU A 10 -12.55 -69.87 -5.16
C LEU A 10 -13.03 -68.80 -4.19
N LEU A 11 -14.15 -69.02 -3.49
CA LEU A 11 -14.71 -68.12 -2.50
C LEU A 11 -14.01 -68.17 -1.14
N LEU A 12 -13.25 -69.27 -0.87
CA LEU A 12 -12.55 -69.39 0.41
C LEU A 12 -11.12 -68.79 0.41
N PHE A 13 -10.62 -68.38 -0.75
CA PHE A 13 -9.28 -67.80 -0.87
C PHE A 13 -9.27 -66.23 -0.97
N LEU A 14 -10.45 -65.58 -0.90
CA LEU A 14 -10.59 -64.13 -1.03
C LEU A 14 -10.81 -63.42 0.31
N SER A 15 -10.57 -64.07 1.43
CA SER A 15 -10.91 -63.51 2.75
C SER A 15 -9.75 -63.37 3.73
N LEU A 16 -8.49 -63.33 3.27
CA LEU A 16 -7.39 -63.15 4.23
C LEU A 16 -6.25 -62.28 3.67
N THR A 17 -6.55 -61.00 3.33
CA THR A 17 -5.52 -59.94 3.32
C THR A 17 -6.14 -58.65 3.84
N VAL A 18 -6.51 -58.65 5.11
CA VAL A 18 -6.63 -57.37 5.84
C VAL A 18 -5.23 -57.00 6.25
N THR A 19 -4.49 -56.39 5.37
CA THR A 19 -3.28 -55.65 5.76
C THR A 19 -3.72 -54.44 6.52
N SER A 20 -3.48 -54.49 7.82
CA SER A 20 -3.54 -53.33 8.72
C SER A 20 -2.59 -52.25 8.18
N SER A 21 -3.10 -51.35 7.34
CA SER A 21 -2.38 -50.15 6.95
C SER A 21 -2.51 -49.21 8.14
N CYS A 22 -1.49 -49.20 9.00
CA CYS A 22 -1.27 -48.11 9.93
C CYS A 22 -1.19 -46.81 9.12
N ASN A 23 -2.32 -46.11 9.05
CA ASN A 23 -2.37 -44.73 8.55
C ASN A 23 -1.75 -43.86 9.63
N THR A 24 -0.42 -43.74 9.59
CA THR A 24 0.26 -42.65 10.28
C THR A 24 -0.26 -41.38 9.64
N GLN A 25 -1.31 -40.81 10.22
CA GLN A 25 -1.68 -39.42 9.95
C GLN A 25 -0.51 -38.55 10.40
N ASN A 26 0.41 -38.33 9.48
CA ASN A 26 1.21 -37.12 9.52
C ASN A 26 0.21 -35.96 9.45
N ASN A 27 -0.21 -35.50 10.62
CA ASN A 27 -0.70 -34.15 10.80
C ASN A 27 0.47 -33.23 10.44
N LYS A 28 0.77 -33.13 9.13
CA LYS A 28 1.38 -31.97 8.57
C LYS A 28 0.33 -30.89 8.79
N LEU A 29 0.45 -30.19 9.94
CA LEU A 29 -0.09 -28.86 10.03
C LEU A 29 0.39 -28.17 8.74
N SER A 30 -0.48 -28.13 7.74
CA SER A 30 -0.35 -27.12 6.73
C SER A 30 -0.58 -25.83 7.50
N GLU A 31 0.52 -25.26 7.99
CA GLU A 31 0.59 -23.83 8.14
C GLU A 31 0.15 -23.31 6.79
N THR A 32 -1.13 -23.00 6.72
CA THR A 32 -1.62 -22.03 5.76
C THR A 32 -0.87 -20.78 6.13
N VAL A 33 0.33 -20.62 5.55
CA VAL A 33 0.91 -19.33 5.36
C VAL A 33 -0.16 -18.59 4.56
N GLN A 34 -1.06 -17.95 5.28
CA GLN A 34 -1.83 -16.86 4.72
C GLN A 34 -0.76 -15.89 4.27
N SER A 35 -0.39 -16.00 3.01
CA SER A 35 0.26 -14.92 2.29
C SER A 35 -0.71 -13.75 2.44
N SER A 36 -0.54 -13.00 3.52
CA SER A 36 -1.17 -11.72 3.70
C SER A 36 -0.71 -10.94 2.48
N ASN A 37 -1.65 -10.71 1.55
CA ASN A 37 -1.43 -9.86 0.41
C ASN A 37 -1.26 -8.42 0.92
N ASN A 38 -0.11 -8.11 1.51
CA ASN A 38 0.38 -6.76 1.78
C ASN A 38 0.74 -6.08 0.46
N LYS A 39 -0.20 -6.14 -0.49
CA LYS A 39 -0.01 -5.51 -1.78
C LYS A 39 -0.23 -4.02 -1.61
N LEU A 40 0.88 -3.29 -1.64
CA LEU A 40 0.85 -1.83 -1.69
C LEU A 40 -0.01 -1.36 -2.89
N PRO A 41 -0.84 -0.34 -2.71
CA PRO A 41 -1.63 0.19 -3.81
C PRO A 41 -0.73 0.77 -4.91
N VAL A 42 -1.09 0.46 -6.16
CA VAL A 42 -0.48 1.10 -7.33
C VAL A 42 -1.14 2.46 -7.51
N LEU A 43 -0.33 3.50 -7.62
CA LEU A 43 -0.81 4.86 -7.89
C LEU A 43 -1.46 4.95 -9.26
N GLN A 44 -2.64 5.56 -9.31
CA GLN A 44 -3.40 5.74 -10.55
C GLN A 44 -2.94 6.98 -11.34
N ASP A 45 -2.56 8.03 -10.62
CA ASP A 45 -2.00 9.29 -11.12
C ASP A 45 -1.25 9.98 -9.96
N ARG A 46 -0.82 11.22 -10.15
CA ARG A 46 -0.19 12.05 -9.09
C ARG A 46 -1.08 12.25 -7.89
N VAL A 47 -2.39 12.19 -8.05
CA VAL A 47 -3.38 12.20 -6.97
C VAL A 47 -4.18 10.91 -6.99
N SER A 48 -3.87 9.99 -6.09
CA SER A 48 -4.52 8.69 -5.92
C SER A 48 -5.39 8.68 -4.66
N ASP A 49 -6.64 9.13 -4.81
CA ASP A 49 -7.59 9.28 -3.71
C ASP A 49 -8.44 8.01 -3.51
N PHE A 50 -7.91 7.00 -2.81
CA PHE A 50 -8.61 5.74 -2.56
C PHE A 50 -9.68 5.83 -1.46
N GLU A 51 -9.70 6.92 -0.68
CA GLU A 51 -10.76 7.17 0.30
C GLU A 51 -11.93 7.99 -0.26
N ASN A 52 -11.82 8.52 -1.49
CA ASN A 52 -12.78 9.43 -2.11
C ASN A 52 -13.06 10.68 -1.22
N ILE A 53 -11.99 11.33 -0.79
CA ILE A 53 -12.03 12.53 0.06
C ILE A 53 -12.34 13.77 -0.76
N PHE A 54 -11.87 13.78 -2.01
CA PHE A 54 -11.95 14.90 -2.93
C PHE A 54 -13.02 14.70 -4.00
N THR A 55 -13.61 15.80 -4.46
CA THR A 55 -14.42 15.81 -5.68
C THR A 55 -13.51 15.61 -6.91
N SER A 56 -14.13 15.32 -8.07
CA SER A 56 -13.38 15.18 -9.33
C SER A 56 -12.60 16.44 -9.67
N ASP A 57 -13.23 17.62 -9.53
CA ASP A 57 -12.61 18.91 -9.83
C ASP A 57 -11.43 19.20 -8.87
N GLN A 58 -11.57 18.85 -7.60
CA GLN A 58 -10.50 18.98 -6.61
C GLN A 58 -9.30 18.09 -6.94
N LYS A 59 -9.54 16.84 -7.33
CA LYS A 59 -8.48 15.92 -7.78
C LYS A 59 -7.78 16.44 -9.02
N GLU A 60 -8.55 16.92 -9.99
CA GLU A 60 -7.99 17.48 -11.24
C GLU A 60 -7.12 18.71 -10.95
N ASN A 61 -7.59 19.63 -10.08
CA ASN A 61 -6.82 20.80 -9.70
C ASN A 61 -5.51 20.45 -9.00
N LEU A 62 -5.53 19.56 -7.99
CA LEU A 62 -4.30 19.11 -7.32
C LEU A 62 -3.36 18.39 -8.30
N THR A 63 -3.90 17.56 -9.17
CA THR A 63 -3.11 16.87 -10.20
C THR A 63 -2.44 17.86 -11.16
N LYS A 64 -3.16 18.91 -11.56
CA LYS A 64 -2.63 19.98 -12.42
C LYS A 64 -1.48 20.72 -11.74
N ILE A 65 -1.65 21.12 -10.47
CA ILE A 65 -0.60 21.79 -9.69
C ILE A 65 0.67 20.95 -9.65
N ILE A 66 0.53 19.64 -9.38
CA ILE A 66 1.67 18.71 -9.30
C ILE A 66 2.34 18.55 -10.67
N LYS A 67 1.56 18.31 -11.72
CA LYS A 67 2.12 18.13 -13.09
C LYS A 67 2.78 19.37 -13.63
N ASP A 68 2.22 20.56 -13.36
CA ASP A 68 2.83 21.85 -13.75
C ASP A 68 4.17 22.09 -13.02
N PHE A 69 4.28 21.65 -11.77
CA PHE A 69 5.54 21.70 -11.02
C PHE A 69 6.56 20.70 -11.57
N GLU A 70 6.16 19.45 -11.78
CA GLU A 70 7.01 18.41 -12.34
C GLU A 70 7.57 18.80 -13.71
N ALA A 71 6.75 19.36 -14.58
CA ALA A 71 7.18 19.81 -15.92
C ALA A 71 8.26 20.90 -15.89
N LYS A 72 8.29 21.72 -14.83
CA LYS A 72 9.25 22.81 -14.68
C LYS A 72 10.55 22.41 -13.97
N THR A 73 10.48 21.40 -13.12
CA THR A 73 11.58 21.11 -12.18
C THR A 73 12.11 19.67 -12.29
N THR A 74 11.38 18.79 -12.92
CA THR A 74 11.56 17.32 -12.93
C THR A 74 11.36 16.66 -11.56
N ASN A 75 11.15 17.42 -10.49
CA ASN A 75 10.82 16.90 -9.16
C ASN A 75 9.43 16.29 -9.14
N GLN A 76 9.26 15.18 -8.45
CA GLN A 76 8.00 14.43 -8.47
C GLN A 76 7.27 14.50 -7.14
N ILE A 77 5.98 14.80 -7.19
CA ILE A 77 5.10 14.76 -6.04
C ILE A 77 3.96 13.77 -6.30
N ALA A 78 3.61 13.00 -5.28
CA ALA A 78 2.39 12.20 -5.28
C ALA A 78 1.58 12.45 -4.00
N PHE A 79 0.26 12.48 -4.14
CA PHE A 79 -0.69 12.42 -3.02
C PHE A 79 -1.44 11.10 -3.06
N VAL A 80 -1.56 10.47 -1.91
CA VAL A 80 -2.29 9.20 -1.78
C VAL A 80 -3.17 9.23 -0.53
N SER A 81 -4.48 8.96 -0.68
CA SER A 81 -5.31 8.65 0.48
C SER A 81 -5.55 7.14 0.58
N VAL A 82 -5.51 6.58 1.80
CA VAL A 82 -5.71 5.15 2.05
C VAL A 82 -6.60 4.89 3.26
N LYS A 83 -7.47 3.89 3.18
CA LYS A 83 -8.37 3.52 4.29
C LYS A 83 -7.65 2.75 5.41
N SER A 84 -6.53 2.12 5.09
CA SER A 84 -5.77 1.24 5.99
C SER A 84 -4.37 1.04 5.45
N ILE A 85 -3.44 0.77 6.34
CA ILE A 85 -2.06 0.38 6.01
C ILE A 85 -1.87 -1.15 6.00
N GLY A 86 -2.98 -1.92 6.09
CA GLY A 86 -2.90 -3.38 6.15
C GLY A 86 -2.17 -3.88 7.39
N GLU A 87 -1.17 -4.74 7.19
CA GLU A 87 -0.36 -5.34 8.26
C GLU A 87 0.93 -4.55 8.56
N TYR A 88 1.08 -3.34 8.03
CA TYR A 88 2.23 -2.51 8.35
C TYR A 88 2.22 -2.11 9.84
N GLU A 89 3.40 -2.16 10.46
CA GLU A 89 3.60 -1.83 11.86
C GLU A 89 3.24 -0.38 12.19
N ASN A 90 3.58 0.54 11.26
CA ASN A 90 3.32 1.95 11.45
C ASN A 90 3.14 2.67 10.10
N PHE A 91 2.57 3.88 10.18
CA PHE A 91 2.23 4.70 9.02
C PHE A 91 3.48 5.22 8.29
N ASP A 92 4.56 5.49 9.00
CA ASP A 92 5.82 6.00 8.43
C ASP A 92 6.46 4.96 7.51
N LYS A 93 6.56 3.71 7.98
CA LYS A 93 7.09 2.61 7.17
C LYS A 93 6.21 2.33 5.95
N PHE A 94 4.90 2.34 6.12
CA PHE A 94 3.97 2.19 5.00
C PHE A 94 4.18 3.28 3.94
N ALA A 95 4.27 4.55 4.35
CA ALA A 95 4.45 5.68 3.43
C ALA A 95 5.78 5.59 2.66
N LEU A 96 6.85 5.21 3.34
CA LEU A 96 8.17 5.02 2.72
C LEU A 96 8.13 3.89 1.69
N ASP A 97 7.63 2.72 2.08
CA ASP A 97 7.55 1.55 1.18
C ASP A 97 6.60 1.82 0.01
N LEU A 98 5.50 2.56 0.23
CA LEU A 98 4.57 2.97 -0.83
C LEU A 98 5.24 3.88 -1.86
N SER A 99 6.06 4.83 -1.41
CA SER A 99 6.84 5.72 -2.27
C SER A 99 7.83 4.92 -3.13
N ASN A 100 8.61 4.04 -2.50
CA ASN A 100 9.60 3.20 -3.17
C ASN A 100 8.96 2.23 -4.17
N PHE A 101 7.86 1.59 -3.79
CA PHE A 101 7.13 0.65 -4.63
C PHE A 101 6.59 1.31 -5.91
N ASN A 102 6.12 2.55 -5.81
CA ASN A 102 5.57 3.29 -6.94
C ASN A 102 6.62 4.15 -7.68
N GLY A 103 7.87 4.15 -7.22
CA GLY A 103 8.95 4.88 -7.86
C GLY A 103 8.70 6.39 -7.91
N VAL A 104 8.28 6.99 -6.78
CA VAL A 104 8.08 8.45 -6.70
C VAL A 104 9.43 9.13 -6.60
N GLY A 105 9.79 9.88 -7.63
CA GLY A 105 11.10 10.49 -7.82
C GLY A 105 11.92 9.78 -8.89
N GLN A 106 12.95 10.45 -9.38
CA GLN A 106 13.90 9.87 -10.33
C GLN A 106 15.01 9.14 -9.56
N LYS A 107 15.32 7.90 -9.99
CA LYS A 107 16.22 6.99 -9.29
C LYS A 107 17.61 7.58 -8.98
N ASP A 108 18.14 8.41 -9.89
CA ASP A 108 19.49 8.97 -9.74
C ASP A 108 19.49 10.31 -8.98
N LEU A 109 18.33 10.93 -8.81
CA LEU A 109 18.16 12.23 -8.17
C LEU A 109 17.52 12.14 -6.79
N ASP A 110 16.80 11.06 -6.51
CA ASP A 110 15.99 10.89 -5.30
C ASP A 110 15.08 12.11 -5.01
N ASN A 111 14.57 12.72 -6.10
CA ASN A 111 13.84 13.98 -6.10
C ASN A 111 12.32 13.77 -6.00
N GLY A 112 11.90 12.82 -5.20
CA GLY A 112 10.51 12.49 -4.95
C GLY A 112 9.99 13.02 -3.62
N LEU A 113 8.68 13.27 -3.55
CA LEU A 113 7.93 13.55 -2.34
C LEU A 113 6.57 12.84 -2.43
N ILE A 114 6.19 12.15 -1.38
CA ILE A 114 4.85 11.58 -1.27
C ILE A 114 4.15 12.12 -0.02
N ILE A 115 2.88 12.52 -0.19
CA ILE A 115 1.96 12.82 0.91
C ILE A 115 1.01 11.64 1.02
N VAL A 116 1.08 10.91 2.10
CA VAL A 116 0.16 9.80 2.41
C VAL A 116 -0.78 10.24 3.51
N PHE A 117 -2.08 10.08 3.30
CA PHE A 117 -3.11 10.47 4.24
C PHE A 117 -4.10 9.33 4.46
N SER A 118 -4.56 9.18 5.69
CA SER A 118 -5.72 8.36 6.03
C SER A 118 -6.68 9.15 6.90
N LYS A 119 -7.82 9.49 6.33
CA LYS A 119 -8.92 10.12 7.08
C LYS A 119 -9.46 9.19 8.15
N LYS A 120 -9.58 7.90 7.82
CA LYS A 120 -10.08 6.88 8.73
C LYS A 120 -9.17 6.68 9.94
N MET A 121 -7.86 6.66 9.73
CA MET A 121 -6.86 6.48 10.80
C MET A 121 -6.46 7.80 11.46
N ARG A 122 -6.79 8.95 10.85
CA ARG A 122 -6.37 10.31 11.25
C ARG A 122 -4.85 10.48 11.24
N GLU A 123 -4.21 9.87 10.25
CA GLU A 123 -2.78 9.90 10.06
C GLU A 123 -2.42 10.60 8.75
N ILE A 124 -1.34 11.37 8.78
CA ILE A 124 -0.75 11.97 7.58
C ILE A 124 0.76 11.94 7.69
N ARG A 125 1.42 11.63 6.58
CA ARG A 125 2.88 11.64 6.46
C ARG A 125 3.31 12.32 5.18
N ILE A 126 4.34 13.16 5.28
CA ILE A 126 5.12 13.65 4.15
C ILE A 126 6.45 12.89 4.18
N SER A 127 6.74 12.14 3.12
CA SER A 127 8.02 11.44 2.96
C SER A 127 8.75 11.98 1.75
N THR A 128 10.04 12.24 1.92
CA THR A 128 10.92 12.83 0.92
C THR A 128 12.01 11.85 0.53
N GLY A 129 12.40 11.84 -0.75
CA GLY A 129 13.64 11.21 -1.18
C GLY A 129 14.86 11.95 -0.67
N THR A 130 16.02 11.29 -0.62
CA THR A 130 17.26 11.87 -0.07
C THR A 130 17.75 13.11 -0.83
N GLY A 131 17.44 13.20 -2.12
CA GLY A 131 17.69 14.42 -2.91
C GLY A 131 16.79 15.58 -2.54
N THR A 132 15.51 15.28 -2.28
CA THR A 132 14.51 16.26 -1.86
C THR A 132 14.80 16.79 -0.45
N GLU A 133 15.20 15.92 0.48
CA GLU A 133 15.41 16.25 1.89
C GLU A 133 16.51 17.31 2.10
N LYS A 134 17.43 17.46 1.15
CA LYS A 134 18.46 18.52 1.16
C LYS A 134 17.87 19.93 1.11
N ILE A 135 16.67 20.07 0.57
CA ILE A 135 15.94 21.34 0.40
C ILE A 135 14.71 21.37 1.31
N LEU A 136 13.86 20.36 1.20
CA LEU A 136 12.69 20.16 2.04
C LEU A 136 13.05 19.30 3.24
N THR A 137 13.71 19.91 4.23
CA THR A 137 14.10 19.19 5.45
C THR A 137 12.89 18.72 6.25
N ASN A 138 13.10 17.79 7.17
CA ASN A 138 12.05 17.33 8.07
C ASN A 138 11.38 18.47 8.83
N GLU A 139 12.14 19.49 9.25
CA GLU A 139 11.63 20.66 9.99
C GLU A 139 10.68 21.49 9.10
N ILE A 140 11.04 21.70 7.83
CA ILE A 140 10.18 22.42 6.87
C ILE A 140 8.90 21.65 6.63
N CYS A 141 8.99 20.34 6.38
CA CYS A 141 7.83 19.49 6.17
C CYS A 141 6.91 19.47 7.41
N GLN A 142 7.47 19.33 8.61
CA GLN A 142 6.71 19.36 9.86
C GLN A 142 6.06 20.73 10.12
N LYS A 143 6.74 21.81 9.82
CA LYS A 143 6.17 23.16 9.92
C LYS A 143 4.97 23.33 9.01
N ILE A 144 5.10 22.96 7.73
CA ILE A 144 4.00 23.00 6.76
C ILE A 144 2.83 22.13 7.23
N LEU A 145 3.12 20.92 7.69
CA LEU A 145 2.11 20.01 8.21
C LEU A 145 1.33 20.64 9.38
N ASN A 146 2.04 21.16 10.37
CA ASN A 146 1.46 21.67 11.61
C ASN A 146 0.73 23.01 11.44
N GLU A 147 1.26 23.91 10.60
CA GLU A 147 0.75 25.27 10.44
C GLU A 147 -0.30 25.43 9.34
N LEU A 148 -0.24 24.60 8.29
CA LEU A 148 -1.11 24.75 7.12
C LEU A 148 -2.07 23.59 6.91
N ILE A 149 -1.63 22.33 7.10
CA ILE A 149 -2.44 21.16 6.77
C ILE A 149 -3.36 20.77 7.94
N LEU A 150 -2.78 20.53 9.10
CA LEU A 150 -3.52 20.00 10.26
C LEU A 150 -4.60 20.96 10.79
N PRO A 151 -4.45 22.30 10.80
CA PRO A 151 -5.54 23.20 11.20
C PRO A 151 -6.78 23.04 10.31
N GLU A 152 -6.60 22.97 8.99
CA GLU A 152 -7.70 22.77 8.03
C GLU A 152 -8.35 21.38 8.20
N PHE A 153 -7.54 20.34 8.49
CA PHE A 153 -8.03 19.00 8.73
C PHE A 153 -8.92 18.90 9.98
N ARG A 154 -8.59 19.65 11.04
CA ARG A 154 -9.43 19.73 12.25
C ARG A 154 -10.81 20.31 11.98
N GLU A 155 -10.91 21.16 10.96
CA GLU A 155 -12.18 21.74 10.49
C GLU A 155 -12.86 20.90 9.39
N GLY A 156 -12.28 19.75 9.02
CA GLY A 156 -12.81 18.88 7.96
C GLY A 156 -12.52 19.37 6.55
N LYS A 157 -11.75 20.43 6.39
CA LYS A 157 -11.41 21.08 5.11
C LYS A 157 -10.20 20.41 4.44
N TYR A 158 -10.29 19.10 4.19
CA TYR A 158 -9.16 18.30 3.71
C TYR A 158 -8.53 18.80 2.41
N TYR A 159 -9.36 19.22 1.44
CA TYR A 159 -8.87 19.76 0.18
C TYR A 159 -8.02 21.03 0.40
N HIS A 160 -8.54 21.99 1.15
CA HIS A 160 -7.82 23.25 1.43
C HIS A 160 -6.49 23.02 2.17
N GLY A 161 -6.50 22.09 3.13
CA GLY A 161 -5.26 21.73 3.83
C GLY A 161 -4.21 21.14 2.88
N ILE A 162 -4.59 20.21 2.00
CA ILE A 162 -3.65 19.61 1.03
C ILE A 162 -3.22 20.65 -0.01
N GLU A 163 -4.13 21.44 -0.55
CA GLU A 163 -3.80 22.47 -1.54
C GLU A 163 -2.82 23.51 -0.96
N SER A 164 -3.08 24.02 0.23
CA SER A 164 -2.21 25.00 0.92
C SER A 164 -0.85 24.39 1.24
N GLY A 165 -0.83 23.19 1.79
CA GLY A 165 0.41 22.44 2.09
C GLY A 165 1.24 22.17 0.84
N LEU A 166 0.60 21.69 -0.24
CA LEU A 166 1.24 21.42 -1.53
C LEU A 166 1.88 22.68 -2.12
N ASN A 167 1.16 23.80 -2.14
CA ASN A 167 1.68 25.07 -2.62
C ASN A 167 2.87 25.55 -1.77
N ALA A 168 2.82 25.39 -0.45
CA ALA A 168 3.92 25.73 0.44
C ALA A 168 5.15 24.84 0.23
N LEU A 169 4.96 23.52 0.04
CA LEU A 169 6.04 22.57 -0.29
C LEU A 169 6.71 22.98 -1.61
N ILE A 170 5.93 23.20 -2.65
CA ILE A 170 6.43 23.63 -3.98
C ILE A 170 7.23 24.94 -3.85
N LYS A 171 6.71 25.93 -3.16
CA LYS A 171 7.39 27.20 -2.95
C LYS A 171 8.74 27.05 -2.25
N ASN A 172 8.80 26.23 -1.19
CA ASN A 172 10.06 25.99 -0.46
C ASN A 172 11.05 25.14 -1.26
N TRP A 173 10.56 24.32 -2.21
CA TRP A 173 11.42 23.47 -3.05
C TRP A 173 12.06 24.24 -4.21
N THR A 174 11.48 25.37 -4.62
CA THR A 174 11.97 26.20 -5.76
C THR A 174 12.72 27.44 -5.34
N ASN A 175 12.85 27.72 -4.06
CA ASN A 175 13.66 28.82 -3.50
C ASN A 175 15.04 28.25 -3.07
#